data_b97fd5050a67ad620b97e634cab0a179
#
_entry.id   b97fd5050a67ad620b97e634cab0a179
#
_cell.length_a   1.000
_cell.length_b   1.000
_cell.length_c   1.000
_cell.angle_alpha   90.00
_cell.angle_beta   90.00
_cell.angle_gamma   90.00
#
_symmetry.space_group_name_H-M   'P 1'
#
loop_
_entity.id
_entity.type
_entity.pdbx_description
1 polymer ?
#
loop_
_entity_poly.entity_id
_entity_poly.type
_entity_poly.pdbx_seq_one_letter_code
_entity_poly.pdbx_strand_id
1 'polypeptide(L)'
;MEQTAGLWASSYLTLHRGVSPESAAAFASMFFIGITVGRAISGFITMCLDDTQMIRLGLGLIGCGVIILFLPLGTVASLAGFVIIGLGCAPIYPCIIHSTPAHFGADKSQAIIGVQMACAYVGSCLMPPLFGLLAQYISVSLLPVYLLVLLFLMAVMHESLIRKMARNTHTA
;
A
#
# COMPACT_ATOMS: atom_id res chain seq x y z
N MET A 1 -4.01 -1.09 -3.57
CA MET A 1 -2.86 -1.99 -3.31
C MET A 1 -3.05 -2.82 -2.06
N GLU A 2 -3.31 -2.24 -0.89
CA GLU A 2 -3.54 -2.92 0.40
C GLU A 2 -4.55 -4.07 0.29
N GLN A 3 -5.75 -3.80 -0.22
CA GLN A 3 -6.80 -4.82 -0.38
C GLN A 3 -6.38 -5.96 -1.30
N THR A 4 -5.69 -5.67 -2.40
CA THR A 4 -5.21 -6.72 -3.31
C THR A 4 -4.17 -7.60 -2.65
N ALA A 5 -3.19 -7.01 -1.94
CA ALA A 5 -2.17 -7.76 -1.22
C ALA A 5 -2.80 -8.67 -0.15
N GLY A 6 -3.72 -8.15 0.67
CA GLY A 6 -4.38 -8.92 1.73
C GLY A 6 -5.23 -10.07 1.21
N LEU A 7 -6.06 -9.82 0.18
CA LEU A 7 -6.96 -10.83 -0.38
C LEU A 7 -6.23 -11.94 -1.14
N TRP A 8 -5.15 -11.60 -1.86
CA TRP A 8 -4.43 -12.56 -2.70
C TRP A 8 -3.19 -13.19 -2.05
N ALA A 9 -2.81 -12.74 -0.83
CA ALA A 9 -1.65 -13.28 -0.10
C ALA A 9 -1.76 -14.80 0.10
N SER A 10 -2.90 -15.30 0.57
CA SER A 10 -3.12 -16.73 0.79
C SER A 10 -3.05 -17.54 -0.52
N SER A 11 -3.73 -17.06 -1.57
CA SER A 11 -3.69 -17.72 -2.89
C SER A 11 -2.28 -17.73 -3.48
N TYR A 12 -1.53 -16.65 -3.34
CA TYR A 12 -0.14 -16.57 -3.78
C TYR A 12 0.75 -17.57 -3.03
N LEU A 13 0.62 -17.67 -1.71
CA LEU A 13 1.40 -18.59 -0.89
C LEU A 13 1.06 -20.06 -1.20
N THR A 14 -0.21 -20.37 -1.41
CA THR A 14 -0.64 -21.74 -1.73
C THR A 14 -0.24 -22.15 -3.14
N LEU A 15 -0.60 -21.34 -4.15
CA LEU A 15 -0.47 -21.73 -5.55
C LEU A 15 0.95 -21.52 -6.11
N HIS A 16 1.69 -20.54 -5.59
CA HIS A 16 3.04 -20.22 -6.08
C HIS A 16 4.16 -20.75 -5.18
N ARG A 17 3.94 -20.79 -3.85
CA ARG A 17 4.95 -21.26 -2.88
C ARG A 17 4.68 -22.65 -2.34
N GLY A 18 3.56 -23.30 -2.70
CA GLY A 18 3.23 -24.66 -2.29
C GLY A 18 2.92 -24.81 -0.80
N VAL A 19 2.52 -23.72 -0.13
CA VAL A 19 2.15 -23.75 1.29
C VAL A 19 0.76 -24.36 1.45
N SER A 20 0.54 -25.16 2.51
CA SER A 20 -0.77 -25.72 2.79
C SER A 20 -1.81 -24.59 2.96
N PRO A 21 -3.07 -24.77 2.51
CA PRO A 21 -4.10 -23.74 2.60
C PRO A 21 -4.31 -23.17 4.01
N GLU A 22 -4.24 -24.03 5.03
CA GLU A 22 -4.39 -23.63 6.43
C GLU A 22 -3.25 -22.71 6.88
N SER A 23 -2.00 -23.08 6.58
CA SER A 23 -0.83 -22.26 6.89
C SER A 23 -0.83 -20.98 6.08
N ALA A 24 -1.23 -21.02 4.82
CA ALA A 24 -1.31 -19.85 3.96
C ALA A 24 -2.35 -18.84 4.45
N ALA A 25 -3.49 -19.29 4.96
CA ALA A 25 -4.51 -18.42 5.58
C ALA A 25 -3.98 -17.77 6.86
N ALA A 26 -3.31 -18.55 7.73
CA ALA A 26 -2.68 -18.02 8.94
C ALA A 26 -1.59 -16.99 8.59
N PHE A 27 -0.79 -17.23 7.57
CA PHE A 27 0.26 -16.32 7.12
C PHE A 27 -0.31 -15.07 6.47
N ALA A 28 -1.40 -15.17 5.70
CA ALA A 28 -2.08 -14.01 5.13
C ALA A 28 -2.64 -13.09 6.25
N SER A 29 -3.07 -13.65 7.38
CA SER A 29 -3.52 -12.84 8.51
C SER A 29 -2.42 -11.97 9.11
N MET A 30 -1.15 -12.39 9.02
CA MET A 30 -0.01 -11.60 9.50
C MET A 30 0.20 -10.31 8.71
N PHE A 31 -0.24 -10.23 7.46
CA PHE A 31 -0.30 -8.99 6.71
C PHE A 31 -1.15 -7.94 7.45
N PHE A 32 -2.32 -8.33 7.95
CA PHE A 32 -3.20 -7.45 8.71
C PHE A 32 -2.64 -7.09 10.09
N ILE A 33 -1.87 -7.99 10.71
CA ILE A 33 -1.09 -7.67 11.92
C ILE A 33 -0.06 -6.59 11.58
N GLY A 34 0.63 -6.71 10.43
CA GLY A 34 1.55 -5.68 9.93
C GLY A 34 0.86 -4.32 9.79
N ILE A 35 -0.35 -4.26 9.24
CA ILE A 35 -1.12 -3.01 9.14
C ILE A 35 -1.48 -2.48 10.53
N THR A 36 -1.95 -3.32 11.44
CA THR A 36 -2.36 -2.90 12.78
C THR A 36 -1.19 -2.34 13.58
N VAL A 37 -0.07 -3.06 13.60
CA VAL A 37 1.17 -2.62 14.25
C VAL A 37 1.71 -1.36 13.56
N GLY A 38 1.68 -1.32 12.23
CA GLY A 38 2.08 -0.15 11.45
C GLY A 38 1.28 1.10 11.80
N ARG A 39 -0.05 0.98 11.99
CA ARG A 39 -0.90 2.11 12.42
C ARG A 39 -0.56 2.56 13.83
N ALA A 40 -0.32 1.65 14.77
CA ALA A 40 0.08 1.99 16.13
C ALA A 40 1.43 2.73 16.13
N ILE A 41 2.43 2.19 15.42
CA ILE A 41 3.77 2.80 15.31
C ILE A 41 3.71 4.14 14.59
N SER A 42 2.95 4.26 13.48
CA SER A 42 2.85 5.49 12.70
C SER A 42 2.28 6.64 13.52
N GLY A 43 1.35 6.36 14.45
CA GLY A 43 0.82 7.37 15.37
C GLY A 43 1.89 8.04 16.24
N PHE A 44 2.94 7.32 16.62
CA PHE A 44 4.08 7.90 17.35
C PHE A 44 5.08 8.60 16.41
N ILE A 45 5.33 8.03 15.23
CA ILE A 45 6.31 8.58 14.29
C ILE A 45 5.81 9.89 13.66
N THR A 46 4.50 10.09 13.49
CA THR A 46 3.92 11.35 13.01
C THR A 46 4.18 12.54 13.95
N MET A 47 4.59 12.30 15.19
CA MET A 47 5.07 13.37 16.09
C MET A 47 6.45 13.90 15.69
N CYS A 48 7.23 13.15 14.90
CA CYS A 48 8.60 13.47 14.51
C CYS A 48 8.78 13.71 13.01
N LEU A 49 7.92 13.14 12.18
CA LEU A 49 8.00 13.20 10.71
C LEU A 49 6.76 13.88 10.13
N ASP A 50 6.97 14.67 9.08
CA ASP A 50 5.90 15.26 8.29
C ASP A 50 5.14 14.19 7.47
N ASP A 51 3.87 14.47 7.13
CA ASP A 51 3.01 13.58 6.34
C ASP A 51 3.68 13.11 5.03
N THR A 52 4.39 14.02 4.33
CA THR A 52 5.12 13.69 3.10
C THR A 52 6.25 12.69 3.35
N GLN A 53 6.99 12.86 4.43
CA GLN A 53 8.08 11.96 4.82
C GLN A 53 7.53 10.59 5.22
N MET A 54 6.41 10.57 5.95
CA MET A 54 5.71 9.34 6.33
C MET A 54 5.22 8.55 5.12
N ILE A 55 4.66 9.23 4.12
CA ILE A 55 4.23 8.58 2.87
C ILE A 55 5.45 7.99 2.14
N ARG A 56 6.54 8.74 2.02
CA ARG A 56 7.78 8.23 1.39
C ARG A 56 8.37 7.04 2.14
N LEU A 57 8.37 7.07 3.47
CA LEU A 57 8.80 5.94 4.30
C LEU A 57 7.91 4.71 4.03
N GLY A 58 6.59 4.90 4.01
CA GLY A 58 5.62 3.84 3.68
C GLY A 58 5.87 3.23 2.30
N LEU A 59 6.06 4.07 1.28
CA LEU A 59 6.39 3.64 -0.08
C LEU A 59 7.70 2.84 -0.13
N GLY A 60 8.71 3.28 0.59
CA GLY A 60 10.00 2.57 0.71
C GLY A 60 9.84 1.19 1.36
N LEU A 61 9.10 1.10 2.46
CA LEU A 61 8.81 -0.17 3.13
C LEU A 61 8.06 -1.13 2.22
N ILE A 62 7.03 -0.65 1.50
CA ILE A 62 6.30 -1.46 0.53
C ILE A 62 7.26 -1.96 -0.56
N GLY A 63 8.13 -1.10 -1.08
CA GLY A 63 9.14 -1.46 -2.07
C GLY A 63 10.05 -2.58 -1.58
N CYS A 64 10.57 -2.48 -0.36
CA CYS A 64 11.37 -3.53 0.27
C CYS A 64 10.58 -4.85 0.38
N GLY A 65 9.33 -4.80 0.85
CA GLY A 65 8.49 -5.98 0.97
C GLY A 65 8.20 -6.64 -0.38
N VAL A 66 7.92 -5.85 -1.42
CA VAL A 66 7.70 -6.36 -2.77
C VAL A 66 8.98 -7.00 -3.34
N ILE A 67 10.15 -6.38 -3.13
CA ILE A 67 11.45 -6.97 -3.54
C ILE A 67 11.67 -8.32 -2.86
N ILE A 68 11.36 -8.45 -1.58
CA ILE A 68 11.46 -9.72 -0.85
C ILE A 68 10.55 -10.80 -1.47
N LEU A 69 9.37 -10.45 -1.97
CA LEU A 69 8.47 -11.38 -2.65
C LEU A 69 9.05 -11.90 -3.98
N PHE A 70 9.87 -11.10 -4.67
CA PHE A 70 10.56 -11.54 -5.90
C PHE A 70 11.68 -12.54 -5.62
N LEU A 71 12.28 -12.51 -4.43
CA LEU A 71 13.42 -13.38 -4.11
C LEU A 71 12.93 -14.80 -3.79
N PRO A 72 13.59 -15.84 -4.31
CA PRO A 72 13.24 -17.23 -4.02
C PRO A 72 13.79 -17.70 -2.65
N LEU A 73 13.58 -16.89 -1.61
CA LEU A 73 14.11 -17.10 -0.26
C LEU A 73 13.24 -18.02 0.62
N GLY A 74 12.21 -18.65 0.02
CA GLY A 74 11.32 -19.55 0.74
C GLY A 74 10.09 -18.87 1.35
N THR A 75 9.28 -19.66 2.06
CA THR A 75 7.97 -19.24 2.58
C THR A 75 8.07 -18.18 3.67
N VAL A 76 9.06 -18.31 4.57
CA VAL A 76 9.25 -17.38 5.69
C VAL A 76 9.61 -15.97 5.19
N ALA A 77 10.43 -15.88 4.15
CA ALA A 77 10.78 -14.60 3.54
C ALA A 77 9.54 -13.96 2.85
N SER A 78 8.72 -14.76 2.17
CA SER A 78 7.47 -14.27 1.57
C SER A 78 6.51 -13.73 2.64
N LEU A 79 6.42 -14.40 3.78
CA LEU A 79 5.65 -13.95 4.93
C LEU A 79 6.17 -12.60 5.45
N ALA A 80 7.49 -12.49 5.69
CA ALA A 80 8.11 -11.24 6.10
C ALA A 80 7.84 -10.11 5.08
N GLY A 81 7.90 -10.40 3.79
CA GLY A 81 7.56 -9.49 2.71
C GLY A 81 6.13 -8.95 2.85
N PHE A 82 5.14 -9.80 3.08
CA PHE A 82 3.74 -9.37 3.27
C PHE A 82 3.57 -8.52 4.54
N VAL A 83 4.21 -8.89 5.65
CA VAL A 83 4.17 -8.08 6.90
C VAL A 83 4.76 -6.69 6.66
N ILE A 84 5.91 -6.60 5.98
CA ILE A 84 6.56 -5.33 5.65
C ILE A 84 5.69 -4.48 4.71
N ILE A 85 5.02 -5.09 3.72
CA ILE A 85 4.05 -4.40 2.86
C ILE A 85 2.91 -3.84 3.72
N GLY A 86 2.38 -4.63 4.65
CA GLY A 86 1.33 -4.20 5.58
C GLY A 86 1.76 -3.00 6.44
N LEU A 87 2.95 -3.07 7.03
CA LEU A 87 3.56 -1.97 7.79
C LEU A 87 3.68 -0.69 6.95
N GLY A 88 4.13 -0.81 5.70
CA GLY A 88 4.28 0.31 4.78
C GLY A 88 2.96 0.92 4.31
N CYS A 89 1.91 0.12 4.11
CA CYS A 89 0.58 0.59 3.74
C CYS A 89 -0.10 1.40 4.85
N ALA A 90 0.20 1.09 6.10
CA ALA A 90 -0.50 1.61 7.27
C ALA A 90 -0.54 3.14 7.39
N PRO A 91 0.57 3.90 7.24
CA PRO A 91 0.59 5.35 7.39
C PRO A 91 0.08 6.11 6.16
N ILE A 92 0.08 5.52 4.97
CA ILE A 92 -0.10 6.26 3.71
C ILE A 92 -1.47 6.93 3.66
N TYR A 93 -2.55 6.17 3.86
CA TYR A 93 -3.90 6.71 3.75
C TYR A 93 -4.21 7.78 4.83
N PRO A 94 -3.92 7.57 6.12
CA PRO A 94 -4.10 8.59 7.14
C PRO A 94 -3.31 9.88 6.86
N CYS A 95 -2.05 9.77 6.43
CA CYS A 95 -1.23 10.94 6.11
C CYS A 95 -1.75 11.73 4.90
N ILE A 96 -2.28 11.05 3.86
CA ILE A 96 -2.92 11.72 2.72
C ILE A 96 -4.13 12.54 3.19
N ILE A 97 -5.00 11.97 4.04
CA ILE A 97 -6.17 12.67 4.57
C ILE A 97 -5.75 13.83 5.47
N HIS A 98 -4.79 13.60 6.38
CA HIS A 98 -4.31 14.60 7.33
C HIS A 98 -3.65 15.81 6.64
N SER A 99 -2.90 15.60 5.58
CA SER A 99 -2.23 16.67 4.82
C SER A 99 -3.18 17.50 3.94
N THR A 100 -4.41 17.02 3.68
CA THR A 100 -5.34 17.69 2.74
C THR A 100 -5.70 19.12 3.14
N PRO A 101 -6.05 19.44 4.41
CA PRO A 101 -6.36 20.81 4.81
C PRO A 101 -5.18 21.78 4.67
N ALA A 102 -3.97 21.32 4.97
CA ALA A 102 -2.75 22.12 4.81
C ALA A 102 -2.46 22.46 3.34
N HIS A 103 -2.82 21.56 2.43
CA HIS A 103 -2.53 21.73 1.02
C HIS A 103 -3.60 22.47 0.23
N PHE A 104 -4.88 22.36 0.59
CA PHE A 104 -6.01 22.88 -0.19
C PHE A 104 -6.86 23.90 0.57
N GLY A 105 -6.53 24.19 1.82
CA GLY A 105 -7.29 25.07 2.70
C GLY A 105 -8.46 24.37 3.38
N ALA A 106 -8.84 24.87 4.56
CA ALA A 106 -9.89 24.28 5.40
C ALA A 106 -11.26 24.25 4.70
N ASP A 107 -11.60 25.30 3.95
CA ASP A 107 -12.91 25.46 3.29
C ASP A 107 -13.20 24.38 2.25
N LYS A 108 -12.16 23.89 1.53
CA LYS A 108 -12.29 22.90 0.47
C LYS A 108 -11.95 21.48 0.91
N SER A 109 -11.35 21.34 2.08
CA SER A 109 -10.79 20.06 2.54
C SER A 109 -11.83 18.96 2.66
N GLN A 110 -13.03 19.25 3.16
CA GLN A 110 -14.09 18.24 3.30
C GLN A 110 -14.52 17.65 1.96
N ALA A 111 -14.71 18.49 0.94
CA ALA A 111 -15.09 18.03 -0.40
C ALA A 111 -13.97 17.18 -1.01
N ILE A 112 -12.72 17.61 -0.88
CA ILE A 112 -11.54 16.89 -1.40
C ILE A 112 -11.36 15.54 -0.69
N ILE A 113 -11.48 15.50 0.64
CA ILE A 113 -11.45 14.27 1.43
C ILE A 113 -12.55 13.31 0.96
N GLY A 114 -13.78 13.82 0.74
CA GLY A 114 -14.87 13.00 0.20
C GLY A 114 -14.53 12.35 -1.13
N VAL A 115 -13.94 13.10 -2.07
CA VAL A 115 -13.47 12.57 -3.36
C VAL A 115 -12.33 11.56 -3.17
N GLN A 116 -11.37 11.83 -2.30
CA GLN A 116 -10.28 10.90 -1.99
C GLN A 116 -10.80 9.57 -1.45
N MET A 117 -11.77 9.63 -0.52
CA MET A 117 -12.41 8.42 0.03
C MET A 117 -13.17 7.66 -1.05
N ALA A 118 -13.95 8.34 -1.88
CA ALA A 118 -14.68 7.72 -2.98
C ALA A 118 -13.71 7.01 -3.96
N CYS A 119 -12.63 7.67 -4.37
CA CYS A 119 -11.59 7.07 -5.22
C CYS A 119 -10.91 5.86 -4.54
N ALA A 120 -10.64 5.94 -3.23
CA ALA A 120 -10.06 4.84 -2.48
C ALA A 120 -10.99 3.61 -2.45
N TYR A 121 -12.30 3.81 -2.22
CA TYR A 121 -13.27 2.72 -2.26
C TYR A 121 -13.41 2.11 -3.66
N VAL A 122 -13.50 2.94 -4.70
CA VAL A 122 -13.52 2.46 -6.09
C VAL A 122 -12.28 1.63 -6.39
N GLY A 123 -11.09 2.12 -6.01
CA GLY A 123 -9.84 1.38 -6.17
C GLY A 123 -9.83 0.06 -5.37
N SER A 124 -10.34 0.06 -4.14
CA SER A 124 -10.43 -1.13 -3.30
C SER A 124 -11.38 -2.19 -3.85
N CYS A 125 -12.45 -1.77 -4.51
CA CYS A 125 -13.40 -2.67 -5.15
C CYS A 125 -12.90 -3.21 -6.50
N LEU A 126 -12.20 -2.39 -7.30
CA LEU A 126 -11.82 -2.77 -8.67
C LEU A 126 -10.47 -3.48 -8.76
N MET A 127 -9.48 -3.08 -7.95
CA MET A 127 -8.12 -3.61 -8.11
C MET A 127 -7.96 -5.10 -7.78
N PRO A 128 -8.60 -5.67 -6.72
CA PRO A 128 -8.52 -7.10 -6.45
C PRO A 128 -9.15 -7.98 -7.54
N PRO A 129 -10.36 -7.68 -8.08
CA PRO A 129 -10.92 -8.42 -9.21
C PRO A 129 -10.10 -8.30 -10.49
N LEU A 130 -9.52 -7.12 -10.78
CA LEU A 130 -8.62 -6.96 -11.94
C LEU A 130 -7.41 -7.86 -11.83
N PHE A 131 -6.80 -7.95 -10.65
CA PHE A 131 -5.74 -8.93 -10.43
C PHE A 131 -6.27 -10.35 -10.54
N GLY A 132 -7.49 -10.63 -10.08
CA GLY A 132 -8.15 -11.94 -10.22
C GLY A 132 -8.23 -12.40 -11.67
N LEU A 133 -8.58 -11.52 -12.59
CA LEU A 133 -8.56 -11.82 -14.03
C LEU A 133 -7.13 -12.15 -14.51
N LEU A 134 -6.13 -11.38 -14.11
CA LEU A 134 -4.73 -11.67 -14.45
C LEU A 134 -4.28 -13.01 -13.86
N ALA A 135 -4.65 -13.31 -12.62
CA ALA A 135 -4.32 -14.56 -11.97
C ALA A 135 -4.96 -15.77 -12.65
N GLN A 136 -6.20 -15.62 -13.14
CA GLN A 136 -6.96 -16.67 -13.82
C GLN A 136 -6.42 -16.96 -15.21
N TYR A 137 -6.11 -15.92 -16.00
CA TYR A 137 -5.69 -16.09 -17.40
C TYR A 137 -4.20 -16.29 -17.57
N ILE A 138 -3.36 -15.84 -16.63
CA ILE A 138 -1.91 -15.92 -16.75
C ILE A 138 -1.32 -16.70 -15.56
N SER A 139 -1.18 -16.10 -14.39
CA SER A 139 -0.67 -16.75 -13.18
C SER A 139 -0.78 -15.87 -11.94
N VAL A 140 -1.00 -16.50 -10.79
CA VAL A 140 -0.95 -15.86 -9.47
C VAL A 140 0.46 -15.35 -9.12
N SER A 141 1.51 -15.94 -9.73
CA SER A 141 2.90 -15.50 -9.54
C SER A 141 3.18 -14.06 -9.97
N LEU A 142 2.26 -13.44 -10.72
CA LEU A 142 2.33 -12.03 -11.11
C LEU A 142 1.99 -11.05 -9.97
N LEU A 143 1.57 -11.52 -8.80
CA LEU A 143 1.22 -10.65 -7.68
C LEU A 143 2.31 -9.62 -7.33
N PRO A 144 3.60 -9.99 -7.17
CA PRO A 144 4.64 -9.00 -6.88
C PRO A 144 4.81 -7.96 -7.99
N VAL A 145 4.69 -8.36 -9.27
CA VAL A 145 4.76 -7.43 -10.41
C VAL A 145 3.59 -6.45 -10.39
N TYR A 146 2.38 -6.94 -10.13
CA TYR A 146 1.18 -6.11 -10.02
C TYR A 146 1.30 -5.09 -8.88
N LEU A 147 1.78 -5.53 -7.71
CA LEU A 147 2.03 -4.64 -6.57
C LEU A 147 3.11 -3.60 -6.87
N LEU A 148 4.16 -3.99 -7.61
CA LEU A 148 5.22 -3.07 -8.03
C LEU A 148 4.69 -1.98 -8.97
N VAL A 149 3.84 -2.33 -9.93
CA VAL A 149 3.20 -1.36 -10.84
C VAL A 149 2.34 -0.37 -10.06
N LEU A 150 1.52 -0.86 -9.12
CA LEU A 150 0.70 0.00 -8.27
C LEU A 150 1.55 0.91 -7.36
N LEU A 151 2.65 0.39 -6.81
CA LEU A 151 3.61 1.15 -6.01
C LEU A 151 4.24 2.26 -6.83
N PHE A 152 4.72 1.94 -8.04
CA PHE A 152 5.33 2.91 -8.95
C PHE A 152 4.34 4.02 -9.31
N LEU A 153 3.11 3.66 -9.67
CA LEU A 153 2.05 4.62 -9.98
C LEU A 153 1.78 5.55 -8.79
N MET A 154 1.65 4.99 -7.59
CA MET A 154 1.42 5.75 -6.36
C MET A 154 2.58 6.70 -6.05
N ALA A 155 3.83 6.24 -6.19
CA ALA A 155 5.02 7.06 -5.98
C ALA A 155 5.10 8.23 -6.97
N VAL A 156 4.87 7.98 -8.26
CA VAL A 156 4.86 9.01 -9.30
C VAL A 156 3.76 10.03 -9.08
N MET A 157 2.56 9.59 -8.73
CA MET A 157 1.44 10.49 -8.44
C MET A 157 1.72 11.36 -7.22
N HIS A 158 2.25 10.78 -6.14
CA HIS A 158 2.62 11.52 -4.93
C HIS A 158 3.68 12.57 -5.20
N GLU A 159 4.80 12.20 -5.83
CA GLU A 159 5.88 13.15 -6.14
C GLU A 159 5.44 14.25 -7.13
N SER A 160 4.57 13.90 -8.09
CA SER A 160 3.99 14.87 -9.03
C SER A 160 3.10 15.90 -8.32
N LEU A 161 2.33 15.45 -7.33
CA LEU A 161 1.49 16.32 -6.50
C LEU A 161 2.36 17.29 -5.71
N ILE A 162 3.35 16.79 -4.97
CA ILE A 162 4.24 17.63 -4.14
C ILE A 162 4.97 18.68 -5.00
N ARG A 163 5.49 18.28 -6.18
CA ARG A 163 6.15 19.22 -7.10
C ARG A 163 5.22 20.32 -7.62
N LYS A 164 3.97 19.98 -7.95
CA LYS A 164 2.99 20.98 -8.40
C LYS A 164 2.65 21.97 -7.30
N MET A 165 2.54 21.51 -6.06
CA MET A 165 2.23 22.35 -4.91
C MET A 165 3.38 23.31 -4.62
N ALA A 166 4.63 22.81 -4.58
CA ALA A 166 5.81 23.66 -4.40
C ALA A 166 5.92 24.76 -5.46
N ARG A 167 5.56 24.49 -6.72
CA ARG A 167 5.53 25.51 -7.78
C ARG A 167 4.51 26.61 -7.54
N ASN A 168 3.32 26.25 -7.07
CA ASN A 168 2.25 27.23 -6.83
C ASN A 168 2.55 28.14 -5.65
N THR A 169 3.31 27.69 -4.67
CA THR A 169 3.72 28.50 -3.50
C THR A 169 4.77 29.55 -3.89
N HIS A 170 5.55 29.34 -4.96
CA HIS A 170 6.53 30.32 -5.45
C HIS A 170 5.94 31.37 -6.42
N THR A 171 4.70 31.18 -6.87
CA THR A 171 4.02 32.10 -7.82
C THR A 171 2.91 32.94 -7.18
N ALA A 172 2.63 32.75 -5.90
CA ALA A 172 1.71 33.54 -5.08
C ALA A 172 2.48 34.47 -4.14
#